data_94bf101e169d289c02842f05c40ab22f
#
_entry.id   94bf101e169d289c02842f05c40ab22f
#
_cell.length_a   1.000
_cell.length_b   1.000
_cell.length_c   1.000
_cell.angle_alpha   90.00
_cell.angle_beta   90.00
_cell.angle_gamma   90.00
#
_symmetry.space_group_name_H-M   'P 1'
#
loop_
_entity.id
_entity.type
_entity.pdbx_description
1 polymer ?
#
loop_
_entity_poly.entity_id
_entity_poly.type
_entity_poly.pdbx_seq_one_letter_code
_entity_poly.pdbx_strand_id
1 'polypeptide(L)'
;MSAAPPDIPALPAGLCYVDDRQPGIRRRRQGKRFVYFDADGQRIGDAEEIRRLDKLAIPPAYREVWICPDPNGHLQATGRDARGRKQYRYHPRWREVRDADKYERLLRFGQALPGLRRHIDAQLRLPGLGRDKVVALAVALLDATLIRVGNHRYA
;
A
#
# COMPACT_ATOMS: atom_id res chain seq x y z
N MET A 1 -24.78 4.29 -8.14
CA MET A 1 -24.43 2.94 -7.67
C MET A 1 -22.93 2.95 -7.47
N SER A 2 -22.47 3.02 -6.23
CA SER A 2 -21.05 3.05 -5.88
C SER A 2 -20.47 1.67 -6.13
N ALA A 3 -19.47 1.58 -7.04
CA ALA A 3 -18.75 0.36 -7.26
C ALA A 3 -18.07 -0.06 -5.94
N ALA A 4 -18.27 -1.32 -5.55
CA ALA A 4 -17.54 -1.89 -4.43
C ALA A 4 -16.03 -1.70 -4.68
N PRO A 5 -15.23 -1.35 -3.67
CA PRO A 5 -13.79 -1.26 -3.84
C PRO A 5 -13.24 -2.64 -4.24
N PRO A 6 -12.18 -2.69 -5.07
CA PRO A 6 -11.58 -3.96 -5.47
C PRO A 6 -11.19 -4.76 -4.24
N ASP A 7 -11.38 -6.09 -4.31
CA ASP A 7 -11.09 -7.09 -3.29
C ASP A 7 -10.03 -6.67 -2.25
N ILE A 8 -10.51 -6.04 -1.18
CA ILE A 8 -9.67 -5.77 -0.01
C ILE A 8 -9.66 -7.07 0.79
N PRO A 9 -8.49 -7.68 1.05
CA PRO A 9 -8.42 -8.89 1.85
C PRO A 9 -9.14 -8.70 3.17
N ALA A 10 -9.88 -9.69 3.63
CA ALA A 10 -10.53 -9.64 4.92
C ALA A 10 -9.50 -9.34 6.02
N LEU A 11 -9.84 -8.40 6.91
CA LEU A 11 -8.96 -8.10 8.04
C LEU A 11 -8.78 -9.32 8.94
N PRO A 12 -7.55 -9.61 9.41
CA PRO A 12 -7.35 -10.55 10.50
C PRO A 12 -8.20 -10.18 11.71
N ALA A 13 -8.74 -11.19 12.39
CA ALA A 13 -9.55 -10.97 13.59
C ALA A 13 -8.84 -10.07 14.59
N GLY A 14 -9.54 -9.04 15.10
CA GLY A 14 -9.01 -8.09 16.05
C GLY A 14 -8.26 -6.90 15.44
N LEU A 15 -8.13 -6.81 14.13
CA LEU A 15 -7.67 -5.59 13.47
C LEU A 15 -8.86 -4.74 12.99
N CYS A 16 -8.66 -3.43 12.89
CA CYS A 16 -9.63 -2.49 12.34
C CYS A 16 -9.04 -1.70 11.17
N TYR A 17 -9.88 -1.32 10.20
CA TYR A 17 -9.50 -0.39 9.15
C TYR A 17 -9.40 1.02 9.72
N VAL A 18 -8.30 1.71 9.41
CA VAL A 18 -8.05 3.10 9.78
C VAL A 18 -7.54 3.88 8.58
N ASP A 19 -7.78 5.20 8.59
CA ASP A 19 -7.35 6.12 7.53
C ASP A 19 -6.50 7.22 8.18
N ASP A 20 -5.37 7.56 7.59
CA ASP A 20 -4.48 8.61 8.08
C ASP A 20 -5.00 10.04 7.87
N ARG A 21 -6.20 10.18 7.30
CA ARG A 21 -6.98 11.43 7.30
C ARG A 21 -7.70 11.67 8.63
N GLN A 22 -7.88 10.64 9.44
CA GLN A 22 -8.43 10.76 10.78
C GLN A 22 -7.43 11.40 11.74
N PRO A 23 -7.90 12.02 12.84
CA PRO A 23 -7.03 12.50 13.90
C PRO A 23 -6.10 11.38 14.39
N GLY A 24 -4.84 11.72 14.64
CA GLY A 24 -3.83 10.73 15.03
C GLY A 24 -2.67 11.35 15.76
N ILE A 25 -1.79 10.49 16.24
CA ILE A 25 -0.60 10.89 16.98
C ILE A 25 0.40 11.54 16.03
N ARG A 26 1.01 12.65 16.47
CA ARG A 26 2.05 13.38 15.75
C ARG A 26 3.38 13.22 16.45
N ARG A 27 4.46 13.20 15.67
CA ARG A 27 5.83 13.12 16.16
C ARG A 27 6.56 14.45 15.94
N ARG A 28 7.22 14.99 16.97
CA ARG A 28 8.11 16.14 16.83
C ARG A 28 9.51 15.81 17.33
N ARG A 29 10.51 16.35 16.68
CA ARG A 29 11.90 16.19 17.10
C ARG A 29 12.23 17.16 18.24
N GLN A 30 12.83 16.63 19.31
CA GLN A 30 13.35 17.39 20.42
C GLN A 30 14.81 16.98 20.68
N GLY A 31 15.74 17.74 20.16
CA GLY A 31 17.16 17.40 20.20
C GLY A 31 17.46 16.08 19.43
N LYS A 32 17.99 15.11 20.14
CA LYS A 32 18.32 13.76 19.61
C LYS A 32 17.15 12.76 19.69
N ARG A 33 16.05 13.11 20.35
CA ARG A 33 14.89 12.23 20.59
C ARG A 33 13.66 12.74 19.87
N PHE A 34 12.63 11.89 19.81
CA PHE A 34 11.30 12.27 19.38
C PHE A 34 10.37 12.34 20.60
N VAL A 35 9.43 13.26 20.53
CA VAL A 35 8.30 13.38 21.46
C VAL A 35 7.02 13.22 20.66
N TYR A 36 6.00 12.68 21.28
CA TYR A 36 4.74 12.36 20.68
C TYR A 36 3.62 13.20 21.28
N PHE A 37 2.67 13.57 20.42
CA PHE A 37 1.50 14.35 20.78
C PHE A 37 0.27 13.63 20.26
N ASP A 38 -0.78 13.57 21.04
CA ASP A 38 -2.07 13.02 20.63
C ASP A 38 -2.80 13.94 19.61
N ALA A 39 -4.03 13.56 19.26
CA ALA A 39 -4.85 14.31 18.35
C ALA A 39 -5.22 15.71 18.83
N ASP A 40 -5.30 15.89 20.16
CA ASP A 40 -5.64 17.16 20.82
C ASP A 40 -4.40 18.04 21.05
N GLY A 41 -3.23 17.54 20.64
CA GLY A 41 -1.96 18.24 20.80
C GLY A 41 -1.36 18.14 22.19
N GLN A 42 -1.87 17.25 23.05
CA GLN A 42 -1.29 16.98 24.35
C GLN A 42 -0.10 16.03 24.22
N ARG A 43 0.93 16.29 25.04
CA ARG A 43 2.14 15.45 25.02
C ARG A 43 1.84 14.10 25.67
N ILE A 44 2.15 13.03 24.95
CA ILE A 44 2.06 11.67 25.45
C ILE A 44 3.20 11.43 26.45
N GLY A 45 2.84 11.10 27.69
CA GLY A 45 3.77 10.81 28.78
C GLY A 45 3.78 9.35 29.21
N ASP A 46 2.80 8.55 28.75
CA ASP A 46 2.72 7.13 29.10
C ASP A 46 3.88 6.35 28.50
N ALA A 47 4.61 5.64 29.37
CA ALA A 47 5.82 4.91 28.99
C ALA A 47 5.53 3.68 28.12
N GLU A 48 4.37 3.05 28.26
CA GLU A 48 3.99 1.90 27.44
C GLU A 48 3.64 2.34 26.03
N GLU A 49 2.88 3.42 25.93
CA GLU A 49 2.53 4.00 24.65
C GLU A 49 3.78 4.52 23.91
N ILE A 50 4.68 5.23 24.58
CA ILE A 50 5.95 5.66 23.99
C ILE A 50 6.75 4.47 23.47
N ARG A 51 6.83 3.38 24.23
CA ARG A 51 7.51 2.15 23.78
C ARG A 51 6.84 1.55 22.53
N ARG A 52 5.51 1.56 22.45
CA ARG A 52 4.76 1.13 21.25
C ARG A 52 5.12 1.98 20.04
N LEU A 53 5.10 3.30 20.20
CA LEU A 53 5.41 4.27 19.14
C LEU A 53 6.86 4.14 18.64
N ASP A 54 7.82 3.95 19.55
CA ASP A 54 9.23 3.76 19.21
C ASP A 54 9.46 2.43 18.46
N LYS A 55 8.74 1.36 18.83
CA LYS A 55 8.78 0.06 18.12
C LYS A 55 8.32 0.13 16.65
N LEU A 56 7.55 1.13 16.26
CA LEU A 56 7.18 1.33 14.85
C LEU A 56 8.40 1.63 13.97
N ALA A 57 9.53 1.99 14.58
CA ALA A 57 10.81 2.24 13.92
C ALA A 57 10.67 3.18 12.71
N ILE A 58 9.93 4.28 12.89
CA ILE A 58 9.72 5.27 11.83
C ILE A 58 11.04 6.03 11.60
N PRO A 59 11.61 6.02 10.38
CA PRO A 59 12.89 6.66 10.12
C PRO A 59 12.94 8.12 10.58
N PRO A 60 14.06 8.57 11.19
CA PRO A 60 14.20 9.95 11.68
C PRO A 60 14.02 11.01 10.61
N ALA A 61 14.35 10.69 9.36
CA ALA A 61 14.25 11.59 8.22
C ALA A 61 12.80 11.81 7.72
N TYR A 62 11.84 11.00 8.19
CA TYR A 62 10.45 11.15 7.74
C TYR A 62 9.82 12.42 8.29
N ARG A 63 9.08 13.12 7.43
CA ARG A 63 8.29 14.31 7.74
C ARG A 63 6.80 14.00 7.69
N GLU A 64 5.97 14.90 8.21
CA GLU A 64 4.50 14.78 8.21
C GLU A 64 4.03 13.41 8.73
N VAL A 65 4.65 12.97 9.83
CA VAL A 65 4.36 11.67 10.40
C VAL A 65 3.00 11.69 11.09
N TRP A 66 2.13 10.78 10.67
CA TRP A 66 0.90 10.41 11.35
C TRP A 66 1.04 9.00 11.92
N ILE A 67 0.57 8.76 13.12
CA ILE A 67 0.60 7.45 13.77
C ILE A 67 -0.80 7.14 14.29
N CYS A 68 -1.24 5.90 14.07
CA CYS A 68 -2.53 5.42 14.52
C CYS A 68 -2.59 5.38 16.06
N PRO A 69 -3.61 5.99 16.68
CA PRO A 69 -3.82 5.87 18.12
C PRO A 69 -4.16 4.44 18.55
N ASP A 70 -4.88 3.70 17.69
CA ASP A 70 -5.28 2.32 17.98
C ASP A 70 -4.15 1.34 17.62
N PRO A 71 -3.63 0.55 18.59
CA PRO A 71 -2.64 -0.48 18.33
C PRO A 71 -3.14 -1.57 17.36
N ASN A 72 -4.46 -1.74 17.23
CA ASN A 72 -5.08 -2.71 16.32
C ASN A 72 -5.42 -2.13 14.94
N GLY A 73 -5.08 -0.89 14.65
CA GLY A 73 -5.22 -0.33 13.31
C GLY A 73 -4.39 -1.10 12.28
N HIS A 74 -4.99 -1.48 11.14
CA HIS A 74 -4.23 -2.15 10.07
C HIS A 74 -3.08 -1.30 9.52
N LEU A 75 -3.27 0.02 9.50
CA LEU A 75 -2.27 1.03 9.17
C LEU A 75 -1.77 1.66 10.47
N GLN A 76 -0.52 1.44 10.82
CA GLN A 76 0.06 1.90 12.07
C GLN A 76 0.70 3.27 11.97
N ALA A 77 1.31 3.62 10.83
CA ALA A 77 1.83 4.96 10.61
C ALA A 77 1.97 5.29 9.12
N THR A 78 1.95 6.57 8.82
CA THR A 78 2.39 7.13 7.54
C THR A 78 3.42 8.24 7.76
N GLY A 79 4.15 8.57 6.71
CA GLY A 79 5.10 9.69 6.72
C GLY A 79 5.69 9.92 5.35
N ARG A 80 6.35 11.05 5.15
CA ARG A 80 7.05 11.35 3.88
C ARG A 80 8.54 11.16 4.03
N ASP A 81 9.14 10.42 3.11
CA ASP A 81 10.59 10.24 3.04
C ASP A 81 11.31 11.52 2.56
N ALA A 82 12.64 11.45 2.45
CA ALA A 82 13.46 12.58 2.00
C ALA A 82 13.14 13.06 0.56
N ARG A 83 12.53 12.18 -0.26
CA ARG A 83 12.09 12.49 -1.63
C ARG A 83 10.63 12.94 -1.69
N GLY A 84 9.97 13.18 -0.54
CA GLY A 84 8.57 13.58 -0.44
C GLY A 84 7.56 12.46 -0.70
N ARG A 85 8.00 11.23 -0.93
CA ARG A 85 7.12 10.09 -1.19
C ARG A 85 6.46 9.63 0.09
N LYS A 86 5.13 9.41 0.06
CA LYS A 86 4.37 8.88 1.19
C LYS A 86 4.73 7.41 1.41
N GLN A 87 5.12 7.09 2.63
CA GLN A 87 5.50 5.78 3.10
C GLN A 87 4.50 5.29 4.15
N TYR A 88 4.31 3.98 4.23
CA TYR A 88 3.31 3.35 5.07
C TYR A 88 3.93 2.31 5.98
N ARG A 89 3.47 2.26 7.24
CA ARG A 89 3.78 1.21 8.21
C ARG A 89 2.50 0.47 8.55
N TYR A 90 2.41 -0.75 8.13
CA TYR A 90 1.25 -1.60 8.40
C TYR A 90 1.48 -2.47 9.63
N HIS A 91 0.40 -2.87 10.28
CA HIS A 91 0.43 -3.86 11.35
C HIS A 91 1.05 -5.19 10.85
N PRO A 92 1.90 -5.89 11.65
CA PRO A 92 2.56 -7.12 11.21
C PRO A 92 1.58 -8.16 10.69
N ARG A 93 0.51 -8.45 11.41
CA ARG A 93 -0.53 -9.41 11.00
C ARG A 93 -1.22 -9.04 9.69
N TRP A 94 -1.40 -7.75 9.42
CA TRP A 94 -1.93 -7.28 8.13
C TRP A 94 -0.96 -7.55 6.98
N ARG A 95 0.34 -7.38 7.23
CA ARG A 95 1.37 -7.69 6.22
C ARG A 95 1.39 -9.17 5.87
N GLU A 96 1.33 -10.04 6.88
CA GLU A 96 1.30 -11.50 6.69
C GLU A 96 0.14 -11.94 5.79
N VAL A 97 -1.08 -11.45 6.06
CA VAL A 97 -2.26 -11.77 5.24
C VAL A 97 -2.12 -11.24 3.82
N ARG A 98 -1.65 -10.01 3.66
CA ARG A 98 -1.43 -9.44 2.32
C ARG A 98 -0.34 -10.15 1.52
N ASP A 99 0.70 -10.59 2.18
CA ASP A 99 1.76 -11.34 1.51
C ASP A 99 1.27 -12.72 1.09
N ALA A 100 0.49 -13.41 1.91
CA ALA A 100 -0.14 -14.69 1.55
C ALA A 100 -1.09 -14.54 0.36
N ASP A 101 -1.99 -13.55 0.39
CA ASP A 101 -2.92 -13.25 -0.72
C ASP A 101 -2.19 -12.89 -2.02
N LYS A 102 -1.09 -12.16 -1.92
CA LYS A 102 -0.24 -11.83 -3.08
C LYS A 102 0.34 -13.07 -3.75
N TYR A 103 0.83 -14.04 -2.98
CA TYR A 103 1.37 -15.28 -3.53
C TYR A 103 0.29 -16.14 -4.18
N GLU A 104 -0.89 -16.24 -3.58
CA GLU A 104 -2.01 -16.95 -4.17
C GLU A 104 -2.48 -16.33 -5.49
N ARG A 105 -2.60 -14.99 -5.51
CA ARG A 105 -2.93 -14.25 -6.75
C ARG A 105 -1.87 -14.43 -7.83
N LEU A 106 -0.58 -14.43 -7.46
CA LEU A 106 0.52 -14.66 -8.39
C LEU A 106 0.45 -16.06 -9.00
N LEU A 107 0.13 -17.07 -8.20
CA LEU A 107 -0.06 -18.44 -8.68
C LEU A 107 -1.23 -18.53 -9.67
N ARG A 108 -2.40 -17.99 -9.30
CA ARG A 108 -3.59 -17.93 -10.19
C ARG A 108 -3.28 -17.16 -11.48
N PHE A 109 -2.57 -16.05 -11.40
CA PHE A 109 -2.13 -15.30 -12.57
C PHE A 109 -1.22 -16.14 -13.48
N GLY A 110 -0.22 -16.83 -12.91
CA GLY A 110 0.66 -17.72 -13.67
C GLY A 110 -0.11 -18.84 -14.39
N GLN A 111 -1.13 -19.41 -13.76
CA GLN A 111 -2.00 -20.42 -14.36
C GLN A 111 -2.87 -19.86 -15.50
N ALA A 112 -3.28 -18.58 -15.41
CA ALA A 112 -4.07 -17.91 -16.44
C ALA A 112 -3.25 -17.43 -17.65
N LEU A 113 -1.94 -17.21 -17.47
CA LEU A 113 -1.06 -16.66 -18.51
C LEU A 113 -1.09 -17.40 -19.84
N PRO A 114 -1.04 -18.75 -19.91
CA PRO A 114 -1.10 -19.45 -21.20
C PRO A 114 -2.40 -19.19 -21.97
N GLY A 115 -3.52 -19.09 -21.24
CA GLY A 115 -4.82 -18.74 -21.85
C GLY A 115 -4.84 -17.30 -22.36
N LEU A 116 -4.32 -16.37 -21.58
CA LEU A 116 -4.21 -14.96 -21.93
C LEU A 116 -3.34 -14.77 -23.19
N ARG A 117 -2.18 -15.42 -23.27
CA ARG A 117 -1.29 -15.36 -24.44
C ARG A 117 -1.97 -15.87 -25.71
N ARG A 118 -2.66 -17.00 -25.63
CA ARG A 118 -3.45 -17.51 -26.80
C ARG A 118 -4.54 -16.53 -27.23
N HIS A 119 -5.21 -15.88 -26.28
CA HIS A 119 -6.21 -14.86 -26.58
C HIS A 119 -5.59 -13.65 -27.28
N ILE A 120 -4.47 -13.14 -26.76
CA ILE A 120 -3.72 -12.04 -27.36
C ILE A 120 -3.31 -12.38 -28.79
N ASP A 121 -2.72 -13.56 -29.04
CA ASP A 121 -2.30 -14.00 -30.34
C ASP A 121 -3.49 -14.07 -31.34
N ALA A 122 -4.65 -14.53 -30.88
CA ALA A 122 -5.86 -14.57 -31.69
C ALA A 122 -6.32 -13.15 -32.08
N GLN A 123 -6.34 -12.22 -31.13
CA GLN A 123 -6.73 -10.83 -31.36
C GLN A 123 -5.77 -10.12 -32.35
N LEU A 124 -4.46 -10.36 -32.19
CA LEU A 124 -3.47 -9.75 -33.09
C LEU A 124 -3.57 -10.19 -34.55
N ARG A 125 -4.13 -11.40 -34.82
CA ARG A 125 -4.37 -11.92 -36.18
C ARG A 125 -5.60 -11.35 -36.85
N LEU A 126 -6.52 -10.72 -36.11
CA LEU A 126 -7.72 -10.14 -36.69
C LEU A 126 -7.39 -8.99 -37.66
N PRO A 127 -8.15 -8.77 -38.73
CA PRO A 127 -7.95 -7.64 -39.62
C PRO A 127 -8.32 -6.31 -38.93
N GLY A 128 -7.74 -5.21 -39.38
CA GLY A 128 -8.02 -3.86 -38.86
C GLY A 128 -7.36 -3.54 -37.52
N LEU A 129 -7.63 -2.35 -36.99
CA LEU A 129 -7.12 -1.82 -35.74
C LEU A 129 -8.26 -1.53 -34.73
N GLY A 130 -9.13 -2.51 -34.50
CA GLY A 130 -10.18 -2.40 -33.50
C GLY A 130 -9.62 -2.27 -32.08
N ARG A 131 -10.44 -1.78 -31.15
CA ARG A 131 -10.08 -1.56 -29.77
C ARG A 131 -9.41 -2.78 -29.12
N ASP A 132 -9.97 -3.96 -29.32
CA ASP A 132 -9.49 -5.19 -28.69
C ASP A 132 -8.11 -5.59 -29.20
N LYS A 133 -7.85 -5.39 -30.50
CA LYS A 133 -6.53 -5.59 -31.11
C LYS A 133 -5.49 -4.61 -30.54
N VAL A 134 -5.85 -3.34 -30.34
CA VAL A 134 -4.94 -2.33 -29.75
C VAL A 134 -4.62 -2.67 -28.30
N VAL A 135 -5.61 -3.11 -27.53
CA VAL A 135 -5.39 -3.58 -26.16
C VAL A 135 -4.50 -4.82 -26.16
N ALA A 136 -4.76 -5.80 -27.03
CA ALA A 136 -3.93 -7.00 -27.15
C ALA A 136 -2.48 -6.67 -27.50
N LEU A 137 -2.26 -5.71 -28.40
CA LEU A 137 -0.92 -5.24 -28.77
C LEU A 137 -0.20 -4.61 -27.57
N ALA A 138 -0.88 -3.75 -26.79
CA ALA A 138 -0.31 -3.16 -25.60
C ALA A 138 0.08 -4.21 -24.55
N VAL A 139 -0.80 -5.21 -24.33
CA VAL A 139 -0.51 -6.31 -23.38
C VAL A 139 0.62 -7.20 -23.91
N ALA A 140 0.66 -7.52 -25.18
CA ALA A 140 1.77 -8.26 -25.80
C ALA A 140 3.11 -7.54 -25.64
N LEU A 141 3.13 -6.22 -25.81
CA LEU A 141 4.32 -5.40 -25.62
C LEU A 141 4.79 -5.44 -24.15
N LEU A 142 3.88 -5.35 -23.20
CA LEU A 142 4.20 -5.45 -21.76
C LEU A 142 4.73 -6.84 -21.40
N ASP A 143 4.15 -7.91 -21.93
CA ASP A 143 4.61 -9.29 -21.71
C ASP A 143 6.00 -9.54 -22.31
N ALA A 144 6.26 -9.03 -23.50
CA ALA A 144 7.56 -9.21 -24.19
C ALA A 144 8.70 -8.37 -23.59
N THR A 145 8.40 -7.14 -23.17
CA THR A 145 9.42 -6.19 -22.70
C THR A 145 9.59 -6.14 -21.20
N LEU A 146 8.61 -6.67 -20.44
CA LEU A 146 8.56 -6.58 -18.96
C LEU A 146 8.62 -5.13 -18.44
N ILE A 147 8.28 -4.15 -19.28
CA ILE A 147 8.25 -2.75 -18.91
C ILE A 147 7.11 -2.50 -17.93
N ARG A 148 7.41 -1.83 -16.83
CA ARG A 148 6.39 -1.37 -15.89
C ARG A 148 5.82 -0.04 -16.35
N VAL A 149 4.50 0.01 -16.53
CA VAL A 149 3.81 1.28 -16.75
C VAL A 149 3.98 2.17 -15.53
N GLY A 150 4.60 3.33 -15.71
CA GLY A 150 4.74 4.36 -14.67
C GLY A 150 3.38 5.01 -14.37
N ASN A 151 3.18 5.40 -13.12
CA ASN A 151 2.05 6.26 -12.75
C ASN A 151 2.59 7.68 -12.59
N HIS A 152 1.89 8.69 -13.13
CA HIS A 152 2.24 10.12 -13.00
C HIS A 152 2.49 10.59 -11.55
N ARG A 153 2.00 9.84 -10.56
CA ARG A 153 2.27 10.10 -9.14
C ARG A 153 3.67 9.67 -8.68
N TYR A 154 4.43 8.98 -9.52
CA TYR A 154 5.78 8.47 -9.22
C TYR A 154 6.86 8.97 -10.20
N ALA A 155 6.45 9.86 -11.11
CA ALA A 155 7.37 10.56 -12.01
C ALA A 155 7.90 11.84 -11.38
#